data_f9cda4f83817b99dea9c3535a65fcf6e
#
_entry.id   f9cda4f83817b99dea9c3535a65fcf6e
#
_cell.length_a   1.000
_cell.length_b   1.000
_cell.length_c   1.000
_cell.angle_alpha   90.00
_cell.angle_beta   90.00
_cell.angle_gamma   90.00
#
_symmetry.space_group_name_H-M   'P 1'
#
loop_
_entity.id
_entity.type
_entity.pdbx_description
1 polymer ?
#
loop_
_entity_poly.entity_id
_entity_poly.type
_entity_poly.pdbx_seq_one_letter_code
_entity_poly.pdbx_strand_id
1 'polypeptide(L)'
;GVTEEMNDTLCRIPDMEEVRISLFSINGGKAPGADGFSASFYQSFWSLLGPDIYRDIRTFFITGKMIPQINETHVCLIPKTEAPKTAAEYRPIALCTVRYKIIAKLLTQRLQQFLPSLISVHQTAFVPGRAISDNVLITHETLHYLKTSGAAKRCSMVIKTDMSKAYDRIEWGFLEKVLSKMGFRDVCIRWIMECVTTVTYSFLINGAPQGKTVPSRGLRQGDPLSPYLFILCTEVLSGLCRIAQENGRLLGLQVAQSSPHITHLLFADDTMIFCKTNERNCRALSEILKRYELSSGQCINQDKSTITFSAKTPEIIKARVTATLGISREGGMGKYLGLPETFGRCKKDIFTGMVDKIRQRAHSWTTRFLSGAGKHVMLQSVLTALPTFSMTSFKIPISLCKRIQSILTRFWWDSSPDVHKIAW
;
A
#
# COMPACT_ATOMS: atom_id res chain seq x y z
N GLY A 1 -3.75 21.76 6.56
CA GLY A 1 -3.27 22.07 5.22
C GLY A 1 -1.78 22.44 5.20
N VAL A 2 -1.23 22.63 4.01
CA VAL A 2 0.17 23.03 3.81
C VAL A 2 0.32 24.49 4.21
N THR A 3 1.30 24.79 5.08
CA THR A 3 1.61 26.16 5.51
C THR A 3 2.56 26.83 4.50
N GLU A 4 2.76 28.15 4.63
CA GLU A 4 3.72 28.89 3.80
C GLU A 4 5.16 28.38 4.02
N GLU A 5 5.55 28.09 5.24
CA GLU A 5 6.86 27.53 5.58
C GLU A 5 7.10 26.15 4.94
N MET A 6 6.07 25.29 4.95
CA MET A 6 6.11 24.01 4.23
C MET A 6 6.27 24.21 2.73
N ASN A 7 5.55 25.19 2.16
CA ASN A 7 5.65 25.51 0.75
C ASN A 7 7.04 26.06 0.36
N ASP A 8 7.68 26.84 1.22
CA ASP A 8 9.05 27.29 0.98
C ASP A 8 10.03 26.11 0.85
N THR A 9 9.88 25.12 1.71
CA THR A 9 10.68 23.89 1.62
C THR A 9 10.34 23.06 0.38
N LEU A 10 9.05 22.88 0.07
CA LEU A 10 8.57 22.08 -1.05
C LEU A 10 8.96 22.69 -2.40
N CYS A 11 8.96 24.03 -2.51
CA CYS A 11 9.19 24.76 -3.76
C CYS A 11 10.65 25.18 -3.96
N ARG A 12 11.57 24.82 -3.07
CA ARG A 12 12.99 25.17 -3.20
C ARG A 12 13.61 24.51 -4.44
N ILE A 13 14.43 25.24 -5.18
CA ILE A 13 15.24 24.65 -6.26
C ILE A 13 16.32 23.75 -5.61
N PRO A 14 16.46 22.48 -6.04
CA PRO A 14 17.45 21.60 -5.45
C PRO A 14 18.88 22.05 -5.75
N ASP A 15 19.78 21.80 -4.81
CA ASP A 15 21.21 21.89 -5.02
C ASP A 15 21.80 20.56 -5.52
N MET A 16 23.09 20.56 -5.87
CA MET A 16 23.76 19.38 -6.43
C MET A 16 23.83 18.22 -5.42
N GLU A 17 23.98 18.51 -4.14
CA GLU A 17 24.07 17.50 -3.10
C GLU A 17 22.72 16.81 -2.86
N GLU A 18 21.63 17.58 -2.87
CA GLU A 18 20.27 17.01 -2.77
C GLU A 18 19.95 16.08 -3.95
N VAL A 19 20.40 16.44 -5.16
CA VAL A 19 20.29 15.57 -6.36
C VAL A 19 21.14 14.31 -6.19
N ARG A 20 22.36 14.44 -5.67
CA ARG A 20 23.26 13.31 -5.40
C ARG A 20 22.66 12.34 -4.39
N ILE A 21 22.19 12.87 -3.25
CA ILE A 21 21.54 12.06 -2.20
C ILE A 21 20.33 11.30 -2.77
N SER A 22 19.51 11.99 -3.57
CA SER A 22 18.35 11.36 -4.20
C SER A 22 18.74 10.23 -5.13
N LEU A 23 19.76 10.39 -5.99
CA LEU A 23 20.28 9.33 -6.85
C LEU A 23 20.82 8.14 -6.03
N PHE A 24 21.66 8.41 -5.01
CA PHE A 24 22.26 7.35 -4.19
C PHE A 24 21.25 6.64 -3.29
N SER A 25 20.08 7.22 -3.03
CA SER A 25 18.97 6.54 -2.36
C SER A 25 18.23 5.52 -3.24
N ILE A 26 18.47 5.52 -4.56
CA ILE A 26 17.90 4.54 -5.47
C ILE A 26 18.76 3.26 -5.44
N ASN A 27 18.14 2.13 -5.18
CA ASN A 27 18.86 0.85 -5.18
C ASN A 27 19.41 0.56 -6.59
N GLY A 28 20.73 0.42 -6.69
CA GLY A 28 21.46 0.20 -7.95
C GLY A 28 21.08 -1.09 -8.70
N GLY A 29 20.64 -2.13 -7.98
CA GLY A 29 20.20 -3.41 -8.56
C GLY A 29 18.76 -3.42 -9.11
N LYS A 30 18.04 -2.28 -9.10
CA LYS A 30 16.71 -2.19 -9.71
C LYS A 30 16.77 -2.09 -11.23
N ALA A 31 15.74 -2.65 -11.89
CA ALA A 31 15.61 -2.59 -13.34
C ALA A 31 15.67 -1.15 -13.88
N PRO A 32 16.36 -0.92 -15.02
CA PRO A 32 16.42 0.38 -15.69
C PRO A 32 15.05 0.78 -16.27
N GLY A 33 14.93 2.04 -16.68
CA GLY A 33 13.80 2.54 -17.45
C GLY A 33 13.96 2.30 -18.96
N ALA A 34 13.22 3.09 -19.76
CA ALA A 34 13.21 3.00 -21.20
C ALA A 34 14.56 3.33 -21.86
N ASP A 35 15.40 4.11 -21.18
CA ASP A 35 16.74 4.49 -21.60
C ASP A 35 17.80 3.38 -21.40
N GLY A 36 17.46 2.30 -20.69
CA GLY A 36 18.36 1.16 -20.43
C GLY A 36 19.42 1.41 -19.35
N PHE A 37 19.52 2.63 -18.80
CA PHE A 37 20.53 2.96 -17.78
C PHE A 37 20.02 2.69 -16.36
N SER A 38 20.80 1.89 -15.61
CA SER A 38 20.50 1.58 -14.21
C SER A 38 20.96 2.69 -13.25
N ALA A 39 20.46 2.69 -12.03
CA ALA A 39 20.94 3.62 -11.01
C ALA A 39 22.41 3.38 -10.67
N SER A 40 22.90 2.12 -10.68
CA SER A 40 24.32 1.79 -10.45
C SER A 40 25.24 2.43 -11.50
N PHE A 41 24.80 2.52 -12.78
CA PHE A 41 25.56 3.22 -13.80
C PHE A 41 25.77 4.70 -13.42
N TYR A 42 24.70 5.43 -13.12
CA TYR A 42 24.79 6.85 -12.75
C TYR A 42 25.56 7.07 -11.43
N GLN A 43 25.42 6.14 -10.47
CA GLN A 43 26.16 6.19 -9.21
C GLN A 43 27.66 5.98 -9.40
N SER A 44 28.07 5.01 -10.24
CA SER A 44 29.48 4.72 -10.54
C SER A 44 30.15 5.85 -11.32
N PHE A 45 29.43 6.51 -12.21
CA PHE A 45 29.95 7.59 -13.05
C PHE A 45 29.55 8.98 -12.58
N TRP A 46 29.17 9.14 -11.30
CA TRP A 46 28.71 10.42 -10.77
C TRP A 46 29.71 11.57 -10.92
N SER A 47 31.02 11.30 -10.75
CA SER A 47 32.06 12.32 -10.90
C SER A 47 32.10 12.91 -12.32
N LEU A 48 31.73 12.15 -13.34
CA LEU A 48 31.68 12.58 -14.73
C LEU A 48 30.31 13.16 -15.12
N LEU A 49 29.23 12.44 -14.80
CA LEU A 49 27.88 12.75 -15.26
C LEU A 49 27.10 13.67 -14.32
N GLY A 50 27.53 13.79 -13.06
CA GLY A 50 26.84 14.54 -12.02
C GLY A 50 26.48 15.97 -12.40
N PRO A 51 27.41 16.78 -12.95
CA PRO A 51 27.11 18.16 -13.38
C PRO A 51 26.00 18.24 -14.44
N ASP A 52 25.98 17.32 -15.42
CA ASP A 52 24.96 17.30 -16.47
C ASP A 52 23.60 16.85 -15.92
N ILE A 53 23.58 15.79 -15.11
CA ILE A 53 22.35 15.35 -14.41
C ILE A 53 21.78 16.49 -13.56
N TYR A 54 22.62 17.16 -12.78
CA TYR A 54 22.20 18.28 -11.96
C TYR A 54 21.59 19.41 -12.80
N ARG A 55 22.22 19.77 -13.91
CA ARG A 55 21.72 20.79 -14.84
C ARG A 55 20.34 20.42 -15.39
N ASP A 56 20.15 19.17 -15.84
CA ASP A 56 18.86 18.70 -16.35
C ASP A 56 17.77 18.76 -15.26
N ILE A 57 18.06 18.23 -14.08
CA ILE A 57 17.13 18.22 -12.95
C ILE A 57 16.81 19.66 -12.51
N ARG A 58 17.81 20.53 -12.35
CA ARG A 58 17.62 21.92 -11.98
C ARG A 58 16.77 22.66 -13.01
N THR A 59 16.98 22.39 -14.31
CA THR A 59 16.19 22.99 -15.40
C THR A 59 14.72 22.63 -15.25
N PHE A 60 14.38 21.37 -14.93
CA PHE A 60 13.02 20.96 -14.65
C PHE A 60 12.41 21.80 -13.50
N PHE A 61 13.10 21.95 -12.38
CA PHE A 61 12.57 22.69 -11.24
C PHE A 61 12.44 24.21 -11.51
N ILE A 62 13.26 24.78 -12.40
CA ILE A 62 13.14 26.19 -12.81
C ILE A 62 11.98 26.37 -13.80
N THR A 63 11.90 25.53 -14.83
CA THR A 63 10.96 25.72 -15.94
C THR A 63 9.59 25.08 -15.68
N GLY A 64 9.54 24.07 -14.81
CA GLY A 64 8.37 23.21 -14.61
C GLY A 64 8.08 22.31 -15.80
N LYS A 65 9.03 22.12 -16.73
CA LYS A 65 8.88 21.29 -17.94
C LYS A 65 9.89 20.16 -17.96
N MET A 66 9.42 18.98 -18.29
CA MET A 66 10.25 17.77 -18.39
C MET A 66 10.56 17.46 -19.85
N ILE A 67 11.78 17.04 -20.12
CA ILE A 67 12.15 16.50 -21.43
C ILE A 67 11.36 15.20 -21.63
N PRO A 68 10.59 15.04 -22.73
CA PRO A 68 9.66 13.90 -22.91
C PRO A 68 10.31 12.52 -22.71
N GLN A 69 11.55 12.32 -23.16
CA GLN A 69 12.29 11.07 -23.03
C GLN A 69 12.55 10.68 -21.56
N ILE A 70 12.61 11.65 -20.65
CA ILE A 70 12.80 11.38 -19.22
C ILE A 70 11.58 10.69 -18.63
N ASN A 71 10.36 10.99 -19.14
CA ASN A 71 9.10 10.43 -18.64
C ASN A 71 8.57 9.25 -19.46
N GLU A 72 9.32 8.76 -20.46
CA GLU A 72 9.01 7.50 -21.10
C GLU A 72 9.16 6.33 -20.13
N THR A 73 8.16 5.46 -20.12
CA THR A 73 8.07 4.40 -19.11
C THR A 73 7.75 3.05 -19.76
N HIS A 74 8.57 2.06 -19.50
CA HIS A 74 8.25 0.68 -19.84
C HIS A 74 7.34 0.09 -18.75
N VAL A 75 6.34 -0.68 -19.15
CA VAL A 75 5.45 -1.39 -18.23
C VAL A 75 5.71 -2.88 -18.32
N CYS A 76 6.19 -3.46 -17.21
CA CYS A 76 6.37 -4.90 -17.07
C CYS A 76 5.12 -5.51 -16.42
N LEU A 77 4.61 -6.61 -17.00
CA LEU A 77 3.44 -7.31 -16.52
C LEU A 77 3.85 -8.46 -15.59
N ILE A 78 3.59 -8.32 -14.28
CA ILE A 78 3.90 -9.34 -13.27
C ILE A 78 2.64 -10.14 -12.94
N PRO A 79 2.64 -11.49 -13.08
CA PRO A 79 1.49 -12.31 -12.79
C PRO A 79 1.11 -12.26 -11.31
N LYS A 80 -0.18 -12.17 -11.01
CA LYS A 80 -0.76 -12.25 -9.64
C LYS A 80 -0.99 -13.68 -9.20
N THR A 81 -1.12 -14.60 -10.16
CA THR A 81 -1.41 -16.03 -9.99
C THR A 81 -0.38 -16.86 -10.74
N GLU A 82 -0.26 -18.16 -10.42
CA GLU A 82 0.70 -19.06 -11.07
C GLU A 82 0.38 -19.29 -12.57
N ALA A 83 -0.91 -19.23 -12.96
CA ALA A 83 -1.36 -19.44 -14.33
C ALA A 83 -2.37 -18.33 -14.73
N PRO A 84 -1.92 -17.11 -15.05
CA PRO A 84 -2.80 -16.01 -15.43
C PRO A 84 -3.42 -16.26 -16.81
N LYS A 85 -4.74 -16.06 -16.93
CA LYS A 85 -5.52 -16.26 -18.17
C LYS A 85 -5.94 -14.93 -18.80
N THR A 86 -6.03 -13.87 -18.01
CA THR A 86 -6.51 -12.56 -18.45
C THR A 86 -5.55 -11.43 -18.06
N ALA A 87 -5.58 -10.32 -18.77
CA ALA A 87 -4.76 -9.15 -18.47
C ALA A 87 -5.03 -8.59 -17.05
N ALA A 88 -6.22 -8.79 -16.51
CA ALA A 88 -6.58 -8.35 -15.15
C ALA A 88 -5.79 -9.11 -14.05
N GLU A 89 -5.27 -10.28 -14.35
CA GLU A 89 -4.48 -11.11 -13.44
C GLU A 89 -2.99 -10.74 -13.42
N TYR A 90 -2.59 -9.69 -14.15
CA TYR A 90 -1.26 -9.11 -14.07
C TYR A 90 -1.25 -7.80 -13.29
N ARG A 91 -0.11 -7.49 -12.66
CA ARG A 91 0.21 -6.17 -12.11
C ARG A 91 1.08 -5.42 -13.10
N PRO A 92 0.65 -4.26 -13.62
CA PRO A 92 1.50 -3.42 -14.44
C PRO A 92 2.50 -2.68 -13.54
N ILE A 93 3.78 -3.00 -13.66
CA ILE A 93 4.85 -2.32 -12.92
C ILE A 93 5.59 -1.39 -13.86
N ALA A 94 5.58 -0.11 -13.53
CA ALA A 94 6.23 0.95 -14.28
C ALA A 94 7.75 0.96 -14.04
N LEU A 95 8.52 0.87 -15.11
CA LEU A 95 9.96 0.99 -15.12
C LEU A 95 10.33 2.40 -15.62
N CYS A 96 10.39 3.35 -14.69
CA CYS A 96 10.77 4.73 -14.99
C CYS A 96 12.27 4.88 -15.18
N THR A 97 12.70 5.88 -15.98
CA THR A 97 14.11 6.25 -16.11
C THR A 97 14.70 6.71 -14.77
N VAL A 98 16.00 6.61 -14.62
CA VAL A 98 16.65 7.04 -13.37
C VAL A 98 16.57 8.56 -13.19
N ARG A 99 16.66 9.34 -14.27
CA ARG A 99 16.49 10.81 -14.22
C ARG A 99 15.09 11.19 -13.68
N TYR A 100 14.05 10.53 -14.17
CA TYR A 100 12.71 10.70 -13.61
C TYR A 100 12.65 10.32 -12.12
N LYS A 101 13.23 9.16 -11.75
CA LYS A 101 13.24 8.70 -10.36
C LYS A 101 13.94 9.70 -9.42
N ILE A 102 14.95 10.43 -9.89
CA ILE A 102 15.61 11.49 -9.09
C ILE A 102 14.61 12.61 -8.81
N ILE A 103 13.90 13.12 -9.82
CA ILE A 103 12.87 14.17 -9.67
C ILE A 103 11.79 13.70 -8.69
N ALA A 104 11.23 12.50 -8.92
CA ALA A 104 10.19 11.92 -8.07
C ALA A 104 10.67 11.72 -6.62
N LYS A 105 11.92 11.32 -6.41
CA LYS A 105 12.53 11.16 -5.09
C LYS A 105 12.72 12.49 -4.36
N LEU A 106 13.20 13.54 -5.07
CA LEU A 106 13.32 14.89 -4.51
C LEU A 106 11.98 15.39 -3.98
N LEU A 107 10.93 15.30 -4.82
CA LEU A 107 9.57 15.70 -4.41
C LEU A 107 9.06 14.84 -3.23
N THR A 108 9.30 13.54 -3.27
CA THR A 108 8.91 12.60 -2.22
C THR A 108 9.60 12.88 -0.90
N GLN A 109 10.92 13.05 -0.89
CA GLN A 109 11.70 13.30 0.32
C GLN A 109 11.29 14.59 1.02
N ARG A 110 10.97 15.63 0.24
CA ARG A 110 10.45 16.89 0.76
C ARG A 110 9.04 16.73 1.33
N LEU A 111 8.17 15.96 0.64
CA LEU A 111 6.80 15.72 1.07
C LEU A 111 6.73 14.88 2.34
N GLN A 112 7.57 13.84 2.47
CA GLN A 112 7.54 12.88 3.58
C GLN A 112 7.60 13.52 4.96
N GLN A 113 8.39 14.57 5.14
CA GLN A 113 8.54 15.25 6.43
C GLN A 113 7.24 15.91 6.92
N PHE A 114 6.33 16.25 6.00
CA PHE A 114 5.08 16.93 6.32
C PHE A 114 3.86 16.01 6.35
N LEU A 115 3.97 14.77 5.85
CA LEU A 115 2.86 13.83 5.80
C LEU A 115 2.20 13.57 7.16
N PRO A 116 2.92 13.46 8.30
CA PRO A 116 2.29 13.24 9.59
C PRO A 116 1.27 14.32 9.98
N SER A 117 1.46 15.57 9.50
CA SER A 117 0.56 16.69 9.74
C SER A 117 -0.52 16.87 8.67
N LEU A 118 -0.30 16.36 7.45
CA LEU A 118 -1.22 16.50 6.33
C LEU A 118 -2.23 15.37 6.23
N ILE A 119 -1.85 14.18 6.70
CA ILE A 119 -2.65 12.96 6.58
C ILE A 119 -3.25 12.59 7.94
N SER A 120 -4.55 12.32 7.96
CA SER A 120 -5.28 11.94 9.17
C SER A 120 -4.69 10.67 9.81
N VAL A 121 -4.90 10.52 11.11
CA VAL A 121 -4.43 9.34 11.88
C VAL A 121 -5.03 8.01 11.40
N HIS A 122 -6.11 8.07 10.61
CA HIS A 122 -6.78 6.89 10.08
C HIS A 122 -6.06 6.23 8.90
N GLN A 123 -5.15 6.95 8.20
CA GLN A 123 -4.30 6.40 7.14
C GLN A 123 -2.93 6.07 7.70
N THR A 124 -2.51 4.80 7.66
CA THR A 124 -1.20 4.38 8.19
C THR A 124 -0.18 4.05 7.12
N ALA A 125 -0.60 3.84 5.87
CA ALA A 125 0.32 3.52 4.79
C ALA A 125 1.15 4.74 4.36
N PHE A 126 2.44 4.51 4.13
CA PHE A 126 3.41 5.48 3.60
C PHE A 126 3.63 6.74 4.45
N VAL A 127 3.09 6.83 5.65
CA VAL A 127 3.27 7.94 6.58
C VAL A 127 4.36 7.59 7.59
N PRO A 128 5.43 8.39 7.70
CA PRO A 128 6.51 8.13 8.65
C PRO A 128 6.00 8.00 10.09
N GLY A 129 6.54 7.03 10.83
CA GLY A 129 6.19 6.79 12.23
C GLY A 129 4.89 6.02 12.47
N ARG A 130 4.14 5.64 11.43
CA ARG A 130 2.92 4.79 11.54
C ARG A 130 3.22 3.35 11.16
N ALA A 131 2.59 2.40 11.86
CA ALA A 131 2.83 0.98 11.68
C ALA A 131 1.60 0.24 11.13
N ILE A 132 1.82 -0.68 10.19
CA ILE A 132 0.78 -1.56 9.64
C ILE A 132 0.11 -2.41 10.74
N SER A 133 0.86 -2.76 11.80
CA SER A 133 0.35 -3.50 12.96
C SER A 133 -0.79 -2.78 13.67
N ASP A 134 -0.81 -1.45 13.68
CA ASP A 134 -1.85 -0.68 14.37
C ASP A 134 -3.21 -0.92 13.71
N ASN A 135 -3.28 -0.87 12.36
CA ASN A 135 -4.49 -1.20 11.63
C ASN A 135 -4.95 -2.64 11.88
N VAL A 136 -4.00 -3.58 11.92
CA VAL A 136 -4.31 -4.99 12.19
C VAL A 136 -4.90 -5.17 13.58
N LEU A 137 -4.27 -4.60 14.61
CA LEU A 137 -4.72 -4.73 16.00
C LEU A 137 -6.08 -4.09 16.23
N ILE A 138 -6.30 -2.86 15.73
CA ILE A 138 -7.59 -2.17 15.84
C ILE A 138 -8.69 -2.96 15.12
N THR A 139 -8.43 -3.46 13.92
CA THR A 139 -9.39 -4.29 13.18
C THR A 139 -9.70 -5.58 13.92
N HIS A 140 -8.69 -6.25 14.47
CA HIS A 140 -8.87 -7.47 15.25
C HIS A 140 -9.73 -7.25 16.50
N GLU A 141 -9.44 -6.21 17.26
CA GLU A 141 -10.20 -5.86 18.45
C GLU A 141 -11.65 -5.55 18.11
N THR A 142 -11.87 -4.79 17.04
CA THR A 142 -13.21 -4.43 16.56
C THR A 142 -14.00 -5.67 16.10
N LEU A 143 -13.39 -6.57 15.33
CA LEU A 143 -14.04 -7.80 14.88
C LEU A 143 -14.29 -8.76 16.04
N HIS A 144 -13.41 -8.82 17.03
CA HIS A 144 -13.65 -9.56 18.27
C HIS A 144 -14.84 -9.00 19.03
N TYR A 145 -14.92 -7.67 19.19
CA TYR A 145 -16.06 -7.00 19.78
C TYR A 145 -17.38 -7.33 19.06
N LEU A 146 -17.42 -7.33 17.72
CA LEU A 146 -18.62 -7.70 16.97
C LEU A 146 -19.07 -9.15 17.24
N LYS A 147 -18.13 -10.08 17.41
CA LYS A 147 -18.42 -11.49 17.71
C LYS A 147 -18.93 -11.71 19.12
N THR A 148 -18.40 -10.97 20.10
CA THR A 148 -18.66 -11.18 21.53
C THR A 148 -19.78 -10.28 22.06
N SER A 149 -20.07 -9.17 21.39
CA SER A 149 -21.11 -8.21 21.80
C SER A 149 -22.50 -8.86 21.80
N GLY A 150 -23.07 -8.99 23.00
CA GLY A 150 -24.43 -9.49 23.23
C GLY A 150 -25.57 -8.51 22.93
N ALA A 151 -25.27 -7.28 22.49
CA ALA A 151 -26.23 -6.20 22.34
C ALA A 151 -27.08 -6.34 21.07
N ALA A 152 -28.20 -7.06 21.16
CA ALA A 152 -29.15 -7.24 20.04
C ALA A 152 -29.76 -5.90 19.54
N LYS A 153 -29.86 -4.88 20.41
CA LYS A 153 -30.43 -3.56 20.06
C LYS A 153 -29.42 -2.58 19.43
N ARG A 154 -28.12 -2.86 19.46
CA ARG A 154 -27.05 -1.96 18.95
C ARG A 154 -26.19 -2.68 17.92
N CYS A 155 -26.85 -3.23 16.90
CA CYS A 155 -26.12 -3.92 15.82
C CYS A 155 -25.15 -3.00 15.12
N SER A 156 -23.97 -3.53 14.85
CA SER A 156 -22.86 -2.84 14.20
C SER A 156 -22.28 -3.68 13.09
N MET A 157 -21.54 -3.07 12.19
CA MET A 157 -20.89 -3.75 11.08
C MET A 157 -19.50 -3.18 10.80
N VAL A 158 -18.68 -4.02 10.22
CA VAL A 158 -17.40 -3.66 9.63
C VAL A 158 -17.45 -3.98 8.15
N ILE A 159 -17.11 -3.03 7.33
CA ILE A 159 -17.09 -3.16 5.87
C ILE A 159 -15.65 -3.06 5.43
N LYS A 160 -15.19 -4.10 4.74
CA LYS A 160 -13.90 -4.08 4.04
C LYS A 160 -14.18 -3.79 2.58
N THR A 161 -13.70 -2.65 2.08
CA THR A 161 -13.85 -2.27 0.68
C THR A 161 -12.57 -2.55 -0.09
N ASP A 162 -12.71 -3.12 -1.28
CA ASP A 162 -11.64 -3.29 -2.27
C ASP A 162 -11.82 -2.25 -3.37
N MET A 163 -10.76 -1.54 -3.72
CA MET A 163 -10.80 -0.55 -4.79
C MET A 163 -10.37 -1.18 -6.12
N SER A 164 -11.24 -1.11 -7.14
CA SER A 164 -10.93 -1.63 -8.47
C SER A 164 -9.83 -0.82 -9.14
N LYS A 165 -8.65 -1.41 -9.36
CA LYS A 165 -7.52 -0.77 -10.05
C LYS A 165 -7.22 0.61 -9.45
N ALA A 166 -7.01 0.68 -8.13
CA ALA A 166 -6.95 1.91 -7.34
C ALA A 166 -6.01 2.97 -7.93
N TYR A 167 -4.78 2.58 -8.31
CA TYR A 167 -3.82 3.51 -8.90
C TYR A 167 -4.21 3.98 -10.31
N ASP A 168 -4.80 3.10 -11.12
CA ASP A 168 -5.08 3.38 -12.54
C ASP A 168 -6.29 4.31 -12.75
N ARG A 169 -7.08 4.55 -11.72
CA ARG A 169 -8.36 5.27 -11.83
C ARG A 169 -8.36 6.70 -11.29
N ILE A 170 -7.32 7.13 -10.59
CA ILE A 170 -7.25 8.51 -10.07
C ILE A 170 -7.34 9.51 -11.22
N GLU A 171 -8.38 10.35 -11.21
CA GLU A 171 -8.53 11.43 -12.15
C GLU A 171 -7.53 12.56 -11.86
N TRP A 172 -6.79 12.99 -12.87
CA TRP A 172 -5.74 14.00 -12.69
C TRP A 172 -6.28 15.36 -12.26
N GLY A 173 -7.46 15.76 -12.79
CA GLY A 173 -8.13 16.99 -12.36
C GLY A 173 -8.60 16.93 -10.89
N PHE A 174 -8.91 15.74 -10.37
CA PHE A 174 -9.17 15.55 -8.95
C PHE A 174 -7.89 15.71 -8.12
N LEU A 175 -6.79 15.08 -8.52
CA LEU A 175 -5.50 15.21 -7.86
C LEU A 175 -5.07 16.68 -7.76
N GLU A 176 -5.12 17.41 -8.88
CA GLU A 176 -4.77 18.82 -8.93
C GLU A 176 -5.62 19.67 -7.96
N LYS A 177 -6.93 19.45 -7.95
CA LYS A 177 -7.84 20.12 -7.00
C LYS A 177 -7.55 19.77 -5.55
N VAL A 178 -7.21 18.52 -5.25
CA VAL A 178 -6.82 18.10 -3.89
C VAL A 178 -5.57 18.85 -3.45
N LEU A 179 -4.52 18.87 -4.27
CA LEU A 179 -3.28 19.58 -3.95
C LEU A 179 -3.54 21.08 -3.71
N SER A 180 -4.31 21.72 -4.60
CA SER A 180 -4.68 23.13 -4.46
C SER A 180 -5.48 23.39 -3.17
N LYS A 181 -6.48 22.56 -2.85
CA LYS A 181 -7.29 22.70 -1.63
C LYS A 181 -6.52 22.39 -0.35
N MET A 182 -5.48 21.56 -0.43
CA MET A 182 -4.57 21.33 0.69
C MET A 182 -3.59 22.49 0.91
N GLY A 183 -3.50 23.47 -0.01
CA GLY A 183 -2.67 24.66 0.13
C GLY A 183 -1.27 24.54 -0.46
N PHE A 184 -1.03 23.58 -1.37
CA PHE A 184 0.22 23.54 -2.14
C PHE A 184 0.29 24.75 -3.08
N ARG A 185 1.48 25.37 -3.21
CA ARG A 185 1.72 26.45 -4.19
C ARG A 185 1.64 25.92 -5.63
N ASP A 186 1.19 26.75 -6.55
CA ASP A 186 1.02 26.40 -7.98
C ASP A 186 2.31 25.86 -8.62
N VAL A 187 3.48 26.33 -8.18
CA VAL A 187 4.78 25.83 -8.65
C VAL A 187 4.95 24.35 -8.31
N CYS A 188 4.66 23.97 -7.06
CA CYS A 188 4.75 22.57 -6.61
C CYS A 188 3.71 21.69 -7.33
N ILE A 189 2.48 22.19 -7.45
CA ILE A 189 1.40 21.49 -8.18
C ILE A 189 1.83 21.25 -9.63
N ARG A 190 2.40 22.26 -10.31
CA ARG A 190 2.89 22.15 -11.69
C ARG A 190 3.95 21.06 -11.83
N TRP A 191 4.93 20.97 -10.92
CA TRP A 191 5.96 19.93 -10.95
C TRP A 191 5.35 18.52 -10.78
N ILE A 192 4.43 18.36 -9.85
CA ILE A 192 3.75 17.10 -9.60
C ILE A 192 2.91 16.72 -10.84
N MET A 193 2.12 17.65 -11.36
CA MET A 193 1.27 17.38 -12.52
C MET A 193 2.09 17.11 -13.78
N GLU A 194 3.22 17.78 -14.00
CA GLU A 194 4.14 17.45 -15.10
C GLU A 194 4.66 16.02 -14.99
N CYS A 195 5.04 15.57 -13.78
CA CYS A 195 5.45 14.18 -13.55
C CYS A 195 4.35 13.16 -13.90
N VAL A 196 3.10 13.49 -13.62
CA VAL A 196 1.96 12.56 -13.75
C VAL A 196 1.36 12.58 -15.15
N THR A 197 1.21 13.76 -15.77
CA THR A 197 0.42 13.92 -17.01
C THR A 197 1.21 13.75 -18.31
N THR A 198 2.54 13.90 -18.27
CA THR A 198 3.39 13.81 -19.48
C THR A 198 3.95 12.42 -19.75
N VAL A 199 3.55 11.42 -18.95
CA VAL A 199 4.02 10.03 -19.09
C VAL A 199 3.54 9.39 -20.39
N THR A 200 4.42 8.59 -21.00
CA THR A 200 4.06 7.68 -22.10
C THR A 200 4.47 6.26 -21.74
N TYR A 201 3.62 5.29 -22.09
CA TYR A 201 3.86 3.88 -21.79
C TYR A 201 4.16 3.06 -23.04
N SER A 202 5.10 2.12 -22.91
CA SER A 202 5.28 0.99 -23.81
C SER A 202 5.30 -0.30 -23.00
N PHE A 203 4.55 -1.32 -23.42
CA PHE A 203 4.46 -2.58 -22.68
C PHE A 203 5.56 -3.52 -23.07
N LEU A 204 6.27 -4.13 -22.10
CA LEU A 204 7.26 -5.16 -22.35
C LEU A 204 6.55 -6.50 -22.58
N ILE A 205 6.52 -6.94 -23.84
CA ILE A 205 6.04 -8.25 -24.25
C ILE A 205 7.20 -9.08 -24.73
N ASN A 206 7.46 -10.19 -24.07
CA ASN A 206 8.64 -11.06 -24.34
C ASN A 206 9.97 -10.28 -24.36
N GLY A 207 10.11 -9.31 -23.46
CA GLY A 207 11.31 -8.49 -23.32
C GLY A 207 11.44 -7.33 -24.32
N ALA A 208 10.55 -7.20 -25.30
CA ALA A 208 10.56 -6.11 -26.28
C ALA A 208 9.45 -5.08 -25.96
N PRO A 209 9.72 -3.76 -26.08
CA PRO A 209 8.71 -2.73 -25.91
C PRO A 209 7.73 -2.75 -27.08
N GLN A 210 6.42 -2.79 -26.76
CA GLN A 210 5.32 -2.82 -27.73
C GLN A 210 4.34 -1.69 -27.47
N GLY A 211 3.87 -1.09 -28.53
CA GLY A 211 2.88 -0.02 -28.52
C GLY A 211 3.37 1.26 -27.83
N LYS A 212 2.64 2.33 -28.04
CA LYS A 212 2.80 3.60 -27.33
C LYS A 212 1.43 4.06 -26.85
N THR A 213 1.28 4.21 -25.54
CA THR A 213 0.02 4.62 -24.91
C THR A 213 0.24 5.88 -24.11
N VAL A 214 -0.61 6.88 -24.32
CA VAL A 214 -0.68 8.09 -23.51
C VAL A 214 -1.91 7.95 -22.61
N PRO A 215 -1.73 7.83 -21.28
CA PRO A 215 -2.86 7.75 -20.36
C PRO A 215 -3.56 9.11 -20.24
N SER A 216 -4.83 9.08 -19.81
CA SER A 216 -5.61 10.28 -19.48
C SER A 216 -5.90 10.41 -17.99
N ARG A 217 -5.53 9.42 -17.19
CA ARG A 217 -5.70 9.33 -15.73
C ARG A 217 -4.78 8.28 -15.13
N GLY A 218 -4.79 8.19 -13.83
CA GLY A 218 -4.07 7.17 -13.06
C GLY A 218 -2.69 7.59 -12.60
N LEU A 219 -2.16 6.82 -11.65
CA LEU A 219 -0.83 6.96 -11.06
C LEU A 219 -0.01 5.70 -11.36
N ARG A 220 1.27 5.84 -11.58
CA ARG A 220 2.16 4.71 -11.92
C ARG A 220 2.40 3.79 -10.72
N GLN A 221 2.23 2.47 -10.90
CA GLN A 221 2.68 1.47 -9.95
C GLN A 221 4.20 1.26 -10.10
N GLY A 222 4.97 1.56 -9.06
CA GLY A 222 6.44 1.49 -9.08
C GLY A 222 7.17 2.84 -9.13
N ASP A 223 6.43 3.91 -9.32
CA ASP A 223 6.94 5.28 -9.21
C ASP A 223 7.12 5.68 -7.73
N PRO A 224 8.24 6.29 -7.33
CA PRO A 224 8.47 6.73 -5.96
C PRO A 224 7.43 7.76 -5.45
N LEU A 225 6.89 8.61 -6.30
CA LEU A 225 5.96 9.68 -5.93
C LEU A 225 4.51 9.18 -5.81
N SER A 226 4.09 8.24 -6.65
CA SER A 226 2.70 7.78 -6.76
C SER A 226 2.04 7.34 -5.44
N PRO A 227 2.69 6.59 -4.52
CA PRO A 227 2.09 6.22 -3.25
C PRO A 227 1.66 7.42 -2.40
N TYR A 228 2.44 8.47 -2.40
CA TYR A 228 2.18 9.69 -1.62
C TYR A 228 1.04 10.51 -2.22
N LEU A 229 1.00 10.63 -3.55
CA LEU A 229 -0.13 11.26 -4.23
C LEU A 229 -1.42 10.50 -3.99
N PHE A 230 -1.35 9.17 -3.96
CA PHE A 230 -2.50 8.32 -3.68
C PHE A 230 -3.06 8.57 -2.28
N ILE A 231 -2.22 8.60 -1.23
CA ILE A 231 -2.71 8.85 0.14
C ILE A 231 -3.23 10.28 0.33
N LEU A 232 -2.70 11.27 -0.38
CA LEU A 232 -3.28 12.63 -0.42
C LEU A 232 -4.69 12.62 -1.02
N CYS A 233 -4.92 11.84 -2.08
CA CYS A 233 -6.23 11.66 -2.68
C CYS A 233 -7.21 10.93 -1.75
N THR A 234 -6.75 9.90 -1.01
CA THR A 234 -7.60 9.17 -0.06
C THR A 234 -7.94 9.98 1.20
N GLU A 235 -7.18 11.04 1.52
CA GLU A 235 -7.52 11.95 2.61
C GLU A 235 -8.88 12.64 2.41
N VAL A 236 -9.34 12.80 1.16
CA VAL A 236 -10.68 13.30 0.85
C VAL A 236 -11.75 12.34 1.36
N LEU A 237 -11.59 11.01 1.18
CA LEU A 237 -12.49 10.01 1.74
C LEU A 237 -12.50 10.07 3.27
N SER A 238 -11.32 10.14 3.86
CA SER A 238 -11.17 10.29 5.32
C SER A 238 -11.85 11.55 5.83
N GLY A 239 -11.68 12.68 5.14
CA GLY A 239 -12.34 13.95 5.45
C GLY A 239 -13.88 13.86 5.39
N LEU A 240 -14.42 13.20 4.35
CA LEU A 240 -15.88 12.99 4.24
C LEU A 240 -16.42 12.14 5.40
N CYS A 241 -15.70 11.08 5.80
CA CYS A 241 -16.08 10.26 6.94
C CYS A 241 -16.03 11.05 8.25
N ARG A 242 -15.01 11.87 8.49
CA ARG A 242 -14.90 12.72 9.69
C ARG A 242 -16.02 13.74 9.77
N ILE A 243 -16.28 14.47 8.69
CA ILE A 243 -17.38 15.44 8.63
C ILE A 243 -18.73 14.76 8.91
N ALA A 244 -18.97 13.57 8.37
CA ALA A 244 -20.17 12.81 8.63
C ALA A 244 -20.27 12.35 10.09
N GLN A 245 -19.15 12.03 10.73
CA GLN A 245 -19.07 11.69 12.15
C GLN A 245 -19.36 12.90 13.03
N GLU A 246 -18.74 14.04 12.78
CA GLU A 246 -18.96 15.30 13.50
C GLU A 246 -20.42 15.76 13.45
N ASN A 247 -21.06 15.61 12.28
CA ASN A 247 -22.47 15.91 12.07
C ASN A 247 -23.43 14.82 12.56
N GLY A 248 -22.90 13.78 13.23
CA GLY A 248 -23.68 12.64 13.75
C GLY A 248 -24.40 11.82 12.67
N ARG A 249 -24.05 11.95 11.39
CA ARG A 249 -24.61 11.18 10.27
C ARG A 249 -24.01 9.78 10.18
N LEU A 250 -22.72 9.63 10.51
CA LEU A 250 -22.00 8.37 10.57
C LEU A 250 -21.53 8.14 12.00
N LEU A 251 -22.08 7.12 12.64
CA LEU A 251 -21.70 6.75 14.01
C LEU A 251 -20.68 5.62 13.96
N GLY A 252 -19.46 5.91 14.36
CA GLY A 252 -18.37 4.93 14.47
C GLY A 252 -18.63 3.84 15.51
N LEU A 253 -17.74 2.87 15.55
CA LEU A 253 -17.70 1.85 16.60
C LEU A 253 -16.86 2.32 17.77
N GLN A 254 -17.34 2.04 18.97
CA GLN A 254 -16.64 2.20 20.23
C GLN A 254 -16.55 0.82 20.88
N VAL A 255 -15.36 0.29 21.03
CA VAL A 255 -15.12 -1.07 21.54
C VAL A 255 -15.23 -1.12 23.05
N ALA A 256 -14.78 -0.08 23.75
CA ALA A 256 -14.86 0.06 25.20
C ALA A 256 -15.37 1.46 25.57
N GLN A 257 -15.91 1.63 26.76
CA GLN A 257 -16.52 2.89 27.21
C GLN A 257 -15.56 4.09 27.15
N SER A 258 -14.25 3.86 27.33
CA SER A 258 -13.20 4.88 27.27
C SER A 258 -12.47 4.96 25.94
N SER A 259 -12.80 4.09 24.96
CA SER A 259 -12.12 4.09 23.65
C SER A 259 -12.72 5.17 22.72
N PRO A 260 -11.93 5.70 21.78
CA PRO A 260 -12.44 6.61 20.77
C PRO A 260 -13.44 5.89 19.84
N HIS A 261 -14.32 6.67 19.22
CA HIS A 261 -15.16 6.19 18.14
C HIS A 261 -14.36 6.09 16.85
N ILE A 262 -14.30 4.91 16.26
CA ILE A 262 -13.59 4.65 15.01
C ILE A 262 -14.60 4.50 13.90
N THR A 263 -14.50 5.31 12.83
CA THR A 263 -15.37 5.24 11.65
C THR A 263 -14.70 4.54 10.49
N HIS A 264 -13.38 4.67 10.35
CA HIS A 264 -12.63 4.07 9.24
C HIS A 264 -11.15 3.90 9.58
N LEU A 265 -10.50 3.00 8.86
CA LEU A 265 -9.05 2.82 8.80
C LEU A 265 -8.65 2.64 7.34
N LEU A 266 -7.55 3.25 6.96
CA LEU A 266 -6.98 3.21 5.63
C LEU A 266 -5.56 2.65 5.68
N PHE A 267 -5.24 1.79 4.73
CA PHE A 267 -3.87 1.36 4.43
C PHE A 267 -3.69 1.36 2.91
N ALA A 268 -3.31 2.49 2.35
CA ALA A 268 -3.36 2.80 0.93
C ALA A 268 -4.78 2.58 0.37
N ASP A 269 -4.97 1.59 -0.50
CA ASP A 269 -6.25 1.21 -1.10
C ASP A 269 -7.11 0.28 -0.22
N ASP A 270 -6.51 -0.43 0.73
CA ASP A 270 -7.24 -1.25 1.70
C ASP A 270 -8.00 -0.35 2.69
N THR A 271 -9.32 -0.39 2.65
CA THR A 271 -10.19 0.44 3.49
C THR A 271 -11.10 -0.41 4.36
N MET A 272 -11.10 -0.11 5.65
CA MET A 272 -12.04 -0.68 6.63
C MET A 272 -12.95 0.42 7.16
N ILE A 273 -14.27 0.21 7.12
CA ILE A 273 -15.27 1.16 7.60
C ILE A 273 -16.05 0.52 8.74
N PHE A 274 -16.25 1.27 9.81
CA PHE A 274 -16.86 0.81 11.06
C PHE A 274 -18.08 1.66 11.35
N CYS A 275 -19.29 1.08 11.40
CA CYS A 275 -20.51 1.85 11.71
C CYS A 275 -21.65 0.99 12.23
N LYS A 276 -22.74 1.65 12.64
CA LYS A 276 -24.00 1.02 13.04
C LYS A 276 -24.77 0.54 11.81
N THR A 277 -25.58 -0.53 11.98
CA THR A 277 -26.39 -1.12 10.90
C THR A 277 -27.74 -0.40 10.66
N ASN A 278 -27.94 0.79 11.25
CA ASN A 278 -29.16 1.54 11.05
C ASN A 278 -29.20 2.22 9.67
N GLU A 279 -30.39 2.52 9.21
CA GLU A 279 -30.62 3.09 7.87
C GLU A 279 -29.91 4.42 7.65
N ARG A 280 -29.86 5.29 8.67
CA ARG A 280 -29.17 6.59 8.61
C ARG A 280 -27.68 6.43 8.29
N ASN A 281 -27.00 5.51 8.98
CA ASN A 281 -25.57 5.24 8.74
C ASN A 281 -25.34 4.61 7.36
N CYS A 282 -26.20 3.66 6.96
CA CYS A 282 -26.06 3.01 5.64
C CYS A 282 -26.23 4.01 4.49
N ARG A 283 -27.24 4.89 4.57
CA ARG A 283 -27.45 5.96 3.57
C ARG A 283 -26.28 6.94 3.56
N ALA A 284 -25.86 7.43 4.72
CA ALA A 284 -24.72 8.34 4.82
C ALA A 284 -23.45 7.74 4.22
N LEU A 285 -23.17 6.47 4.52
CA LEU A 285 -22.01 5.77 3.95
C LEU A 285 -22.13 5.61 2.45
N SER A 286 -23.29 5.17 1.93
CA SER A 286 -23.52 5.05 0.49
C SER A 286 -23.31 6.39 -0.24
N GLU A 287 -23.79 7.51 0.33
CA GLU A 287 -23.57 8.85 -0.22
C GLU A 287 -22.07 9.26 -0.20
N ILE A 288 -21.37 8.98 0.91
CA ILE A 288 -19.92 9.27 1.02
C ILE A 288 -19.15 8.52 -0.08
N LEU A 289 -19.38 7.21 -0.21
CA LEU A 289 -18.68 6.38 -1.17
C LEU A 289 -18.97 6.81 -2.60
N LYS A 290 -20.24 7.02 -2.96
CA LYS A 290 -20.64 7.52 -4.29
C LYS A 290 -20.04 8.88 -4.61
N ARG A 291 -20.04 9.81 -3.64
CA ARG A 291 -19.45 11.13 -3.82
C ARG A 291 -17.94 11.04 -4.06
N TYR A 292 -17.25 10.17 -3.32
CA TYR A 292 -15.83 9.94 -3.50
C TYR A 292 -15.54 9.31 -4.88
N GLU A 293 -16.30 8.28 -5.28
CA GLU A 293 -16.17 7.63 -6.59
C GLU A 293 -16.34 8.63 -7.74
N LEU A 294 -17.41 9.43 -7.71
CA LEU A 294 -17.71 10.42 -8.76
C LEU A 294 -16.64 11.52 -8.86
N SER A 295 -16.03 11.90 -7.74
CA SER A 295 -15.02 12.96 -7.72
C SER A 295 -13.64 12.46 -8.09
N SER A 296 -13.25 11.29 -7.61
CA SER A 296 -11.88 10.75 -7.71
C SER A 296 -11.65 9.84 -8.92
N GLY A 297 -12.73 9.33 -9.55
CA GLY A 297 -12.68 8.27 -10.55
C GLY A 297 -12.46 6.87 -9.95
N GLN A 298 -12.27 6.78 -8.64
CA GLN A 298 -12.19 5.48 -7.94
C GLN A 298 -13.50 4.70 -8.10
N CYS A 299 -13.42 3.39 -7.94
CA CYS A 299 -14.59 2.52 -8.00
C CYS A 299 -14.45 1.38 -6.99
N ILE A 300 -15.42 1.26 -6.11
CA ILE A 300 -15.48 0.16 -5.14
C ILE A 300 -15.83 -1.13 -5.88
N ASN A 301 -15.06 -2.16 -5.64
CA ASN A 301 -15.34 -3.50 -6.14
C ASN A 301 -16.32 -4.20 -5.20
N GLN A 302 -17.60 -4.17 -5.53
CA GLN A 302 -18.66 -4.77 -4.72
C GLN A 302 -18.48 -6.29 -4.56
N ASP A 303 -18.00 -6.98 -5.59
CA ASP A 303 -17.80 -8.45 -5.56
C ASP A 303 -16.65 -8.89 -4.64
N LYS A 304 -15.64 -8.05 -4.45
CA LYS A 304 -14.50 -8.32 -3.56
C LYS A 304 -14.66 -7.70 -2.19
N SER A 305 -15.53 -6.71 -2.05
CA SER A 305 -15.85 -6.10 -0.76
C SER A 305 -16.67 -7.04 0.11
N THR A 306 -16.54 -6.89 1.44
CA THR A 306 -17.23 -7.78 2.40
C THR A 306 -17.81 -6.98 3.56
N ILE A 307 -18.91 -7.48 4.14
CA ILE A 307 -19.52 -6.92 5.34
C ILE A 307 -19.48 -7.97 6.46
N THR A 308 -18.95 -7.61 7.62
CA THR A 308 -18.99 -8.42 8.83
C THR A 308 -19.98 -7.79 9.80
N PHE A 309 -21.01 -8.52 10.18
CA PHE A 309 -22.04 -8.06 11.12
C PHE A 309 -21.77 -8.51 12.55
N SER A 310 -22.31 -7.79 13.54
CA SER A 310 -22.33 -8.29 14.91
C SER A 310 -23.19 -9.56 15.04
N ALA A 311 -22.79 -10.46 15.94
CA ALA A 311 -23.32 -11.85 16.03
C ALA A 311 -24.85 -11.93 16.16
N LYS A 312 -25.51 -10.94 16.76
CA LYS A 312 -26.96 -10.90 16.96
C LYS A 312 -27.71 -9.98 15.98
N THR A 313 -27.11 -9.67 14.83
CA THR A 313 -27.79 -8.86 13.82
C THR A 313 -28.87 -9.67 13.13
N PRO A 314 -30.16 -9.22 13.18
CA PRO A 314 -31.26 -9.92 12.49
C PRO A 314 -31.06 -9.98 10.99
N GLU A 315 -31.49 -11.06 10.34
CA GLU A 315 -31.36 -11.26 8.89
C GLU A 315 -32.05 -10.15 8.05
N ILE A 316 -33.17 -9.64 8.51
CA ILE A 316 -33.87 -8.53 7.85
C ILE A 316 -33.03 -7.25 7.82
N ILE A 317 -32.21 -7.01 8.85
CA ILE A 317 -31.29 -5.87 8.89
C ILE A 317 -30.11 -6.14 7.97
N LYS A 318 -29.56 -7.35 7.96
CA LYS A 318 -28.47 -7.72 7.04
C LYS A 318 -28.90 -7.54 5.59
N ALA A 319 -30.06 -8.08 5.20
CA ALA A 319 -30.61 -7.95 3.85
C ALA A 319 -30.78 -6.48 3.43
N ARG A 320 -31.30 -5.63 4.31
CA ARG A 320 -31.46 -4.20 4.04
C ARG A 320 -30.10 -3.49 3.84
N VAL A 321 -29.12 -3.76 4.71
CA VAL A 321 -27.77 -3.19 4.58
C VAL A 321 -27.12 -3.61 3.26
N THR A 322 -27.18 -4.90 2.94
CA THR A 322 -26.67 -5.48 1.69
C THR A 322 -27.30 -4.80 0.47
N ALA A 323 -28.62 -4.64 0.46
CA ALA A 323 -29.35 -3.95 -0.62
C ALA A 323 -28.94 -2.47 -0.75
N THR A 324 -28.73 -1.76 0.38
CA THR A 324 -28.38 -0.33 0.37
C THR A 324 -26.94 -0.09 -0.11
N LEU A 325 -25.99 -0.96 0.27
CA LEU A 325 -24.56 -0.79 -0.03
C LEU A 325 -24.13 -1.54 -1.30
N GLY A 326 -24.93 -2.47 -1.80
CA GLY A 326 -24.61 -3.29 -2.97
C GLY A 326 -23.55 -4.36 -2.71
N ILE A 327 -23.21 -4.65 -1.45
CA ILE A 327 -22.17 -5.61 -1.08
C ILE A 327 -22.86 -6.84 -0.49
N SER A 328 -22.80 -7.97 -1.20
CA SER A 328 -23.49 -9.21 -0.83
C SER A 328 -22.63 -10.19 -0.03
N ARG A 329 -21.30 -10.07 -0.08
CA ARG A 329 -20.39 -11.02 0.57
C ARG A 329 -20.28 -10.77 2.05
N GLU A 330 -20.49 -11.82 2.85
CA GLU A 330 -20.26 -11.80 4.28
C GLU A 330 -18.75 -11.94 4.58
N GLY A 331 -18.22 -11.12 5.50
CA GLY A 331 -16.81 -11.06 5.87
C GLY A 331 -16.49 -11.80 7.17
N GLY A 332 -15.30 -11.57 7.72
CA GLY A 332 -14.86 -12.12 9.02
C GLY A 332 -14.09 -13.44 8.96
N MET A 333 -13.99 -14.04 7.79
CA MET A 333 -13.21 -15.29 7.55
C MET A 333 -12.00 -15.07 6.62
N GLY A 334 -11.76 -13.85 6.20
CA GLY A 334 -10.71 -13.47 5.25
C GLY A 334 -9.38 -13.10 5.92
N LYS A 335 -8.55 -12.42 5.11
CA LYS A 335 -7.30 -11.81 5.57
C LYS A 335 -7.38 -10.30 5.41
N TYR A 336 -6.88 -9.58 6.39
CA TYR A 336 -6.65 -8.15 6.33
C TYR A 336 -5.16 -7.88 6.45
N LEU A 337 -4.59 -7.14 5.50
CA LEU A 337 -3.16 -6.82 5.42
C LEU A 337 -2.26 -8.07 5.57
N GLY A 338 -2.68 -9.19 4.96
CA GLY A 338 -1.92 -10.46 5.00
C GLY A 338 -2.13 -11.33 6.24
N LEU A 339 -2.80 -10.82 7.28
CA LEU A 339 -3.12 -11.56 8.51
C LEU A 339 -4.60 -11.93 8.58
N PRO A 340 -4.98 -13.00 9.29
CA PRO A 340 -6.37 -13.41 9.43
C PRO A 340 -7.21 -12.32 10.08
N GLU A 341 -8.43 -12.09 9.60
CA GLU A 341 -9.35 -11.10 10.18
C GLU A 341 -9.83 -11.48 11.58
N THR A 342 -10.02 -12.76 11.83
CA THR A 342 -10.48 -13.25 13.13
C THR A 342 -9.78 -14.55 13.51
N PHE A 343 -9.62 -14.77 14.82
CA PHE A 343 -9.17 -16.07 15.34
C PHE A 343 -10.35 -17.01 15.57
N GLY A 344 -10.22 -18.26 15.05
CA GLY A 344 -11.06 -19.36 15.44
C GLY A 344 -10.68 -19.94 16.81
N ARG A 345 -11.35 -21.01 17.25
CA ARG A 345 -11.04 -21.72 18.51
C ARG A 345 -9.60 -22.26 18.52
N CYS A 346 -9.07 -22.67 17.38
CA CYS A 346 -7.72 -23.20 17.24
C CYS A 346 -6.78 -22.18 16.58
N LYS A 347 -6.03 -21.43 17.39
CA LYS A 347 -5.03 -20.45 16.90
C LYS A 347 -3.89 -21.11 16.09
N LYS A 348 -3.65 -22.43 16.31
CA LYS A 348 -2.57 -23.15 15.60
C LYS A 348 -2.82 -23.22 14.10
N ASP A 349 -4.06 -23.48 13.67
CA ASP A 349 -4.41 -23.69 12.26
C ASP A 349 -4.18 -22.43 11.43
N ILE A 350 -4.40 -21.26 12.03
CA ILE A 350 -4.28 -19.95 11.39
C ILE A 350 -2.84 -19.64 10.98
N PHE A 351 -1.87 -20.01 11.83
CA PHE A 351 -0.45 -19.75 11.58
C PHE A 351 0.29 -20.94 10.93
N THR A 352 -0.39 -22.09 10.72
CA THR A 352 0.22 -23.25 10.07
C THR A 352 0.71 -22.92 8.66
N GLY A 353 -0.06 -22.17 7.88
CA GLY A 353 0.35 -21.73 6.53
C GLY A 353 1.62 -20.88 6.50
N MET A 354 1.92 -20.13 7.58
CA MET A 354 3.20 -19.42 7.73
C MET A 354 4.35 -20.40 7.95
N VAL A 355 4.16 -21.39 8.82
CA VAL A 355 5.16 -22.46 9.09
C VAL A 355 5.45 -23.25 7.81
N ASP A 356 4.41 -23.56 7.02
CA ASP A 356 4.54 -24.29 5.76
C ASP A 356 5.29 -23.47 4.71
N LYS A 357 5.09 -22.15 4.63
CA LYS A 357 5.88 -21.26 3.78
C LYS A 357 7.37 -21.25 4.17
N ILE A 358 7.67 -21.20 5.48
CA ILE A 358 9.05 -21.26 5.97
C ILE A 358 9.67 -22.61 5.56
N ARG A 359 8.94 -23.72 5.75
CA ARG A 359 9.38 -25.07 5.35
C ARG A 359 9.64 -25.15 3.85
N GLN A 360 8.71 -24.68 3.02
CA GLN A 360 8.85 -24.69 1.57
C GLN A 360 10.07 -23.91 1.10
N ARG A 361 10.31 -22.73 1.68
CA ARG A 361 11.50 -21.92 1.37
C ARG A 361 12.79 -22.58 1.83
N ALA A 362 12.80 -23.17 3.02
CA ALA A 362 13.96 -23.86 3.56
C ALA A 362 14.34 -25.14 2.77
N HIS A 363 13.35 -25.82 2.19
CA HIS A 363 13.53 -27.06 1.43
C HIS A 363 13.42 -26.90 -0.09
N SER A 364 13.53 -25.65 -0.63
CA SER A 364 13.54 -25.45 -2.08
C SER A 364 14.78 -26.10 -2.70
N TRP A 365 14.67 -26.56 -3.95
CA TRP A 365 15.81 -27.18 -4.66
C TRP A 365 17.03 -26.26 -4.76
N THR A 366 16.82 -24.94 -4.86
CA THR A 366 17.88 -23.95 -4.91
C THR A 366 18.69 -23.85 -3.62
N THR A 367 18.08 -24.16 -2.46
CA THR A 367 18.77 -24.07 -1.16
C THR A 367 19.75 -25.22 -0.93
N ARG A 368 19.65 -26.32 -1.69
CA ARG A 368 20.54 -27.48 -1.59
C ARG A 368 21.98 -27.17 -2.05
N PHE A 369 22.16 -26.17 -2.91
CA PHE A 369 23.45 -25.77 -3.45
C PHE A 369 24.09 -24.59 -2.72
N LEU A 370 23.49 -24.11 -1.63
CA LEU A 370 24.02 -22.98 -0.89
C LEU A 370 25.27 -23.39 -0.08
N SER A 371 26.31 -22.57 -0.19
CA SER A 371 27.45 -22.62 0.74
C SER A 371 27.02 -22.26 2.17
N GLY A 372 27.87 -22.50 3.16
CA GLY A 372 27.61 -22.07 4.55
C GLY A 372 27.29 -20.58 4.66
N ALA A 373 28.02 -19.72 3.92
CA ALA A 373 27.73 -18.29 3.85
C ALA A 373 26.36 -18.00 3.22
N GLY A 374 26.00 -18.71 2.13
CA GLY A 374 24.69 -18.61 1.49
C GLY A 374 23.56 -19.06 2.40
N LYS A 375 23.74 -20.15 3.16
CA LYS A 375 22.78 -20.59 4.20
C LYS A 375 22.61 -19.54 5.30
N HIS A 376 23.68 -18.90 5.75
CA HIS A 376 23.61 -17.83 6.75
C HIS A 376 22.80 -16.64 6.27
N VAL A 377 23.06 -16.15 5.07
CA VAL A 377 22.30 -15.05 4.45
C VAL A 377 20.82 -15.42 4.31
N MET A 378 20.53 -16.64 3.81
CA MET A 378 19.15 -17.12 3.65
C MET A 378 18.43 -17.23 5.00
N LEU A 379 19.10 -17.73 6.04
CA LEU A 379 18.56 -17.81 7.40
C LEU A 379 18.23 -16.42 7.93
N GLN A 380 19.20 -15.51 7.89
CA GLN A 380 19.09 -14.19 8.52
C GLN A 380 18.13 -13.27 7.75
N SER A 381 18.19 -13.25 6.42
CA SER A 381 17.47 -12.25 5.62
C SER A 381 16.11 -12.72 5.11
N VAL A 382 15.87 -14.04 5.04
CA VAL A 382 14.64 -14.58 4.44
C VAL A 382 13.84 -15.40 5.45
N LEU A 383 14.43 -16.48 6.01
CA LEU A 383 13.65 -17.43 6.80
C LEU A 383 13.18 -16.84 8.14
N THR A 384 14.02 -16.06 8.82
CA THR A 384 13.66 -15.39 10.09
C THR A 384 12.76 -14.17 9.87
N ALA A 385 12.82 -13.56 8.68
CA ALA A 385 11.94 -12.43 8.35
C ALA A 385 10.48 -12.86 8.08
N LEU A 386 10.25 -14.08 7.58
CA LEU A 386 8.90 -14.56 7.25
C LEU A 386 7.90 -14.53 8.43
N PRO A 387 8.25 -14.97 9.66
CA PRO A 387 7.32 -14.94 10.79
C PRO A 387 7.24 -13.58 11.49
N THR A 388 8.21 -12.68 11.27
CA THR A 388 8.35 -11.42 12.03
C THR A 388 7.07 -10.60 12.01
N PHE A 389 6.46 -10.38 10.85
CA PHE A 389 5.23 -9.60 10.72
C PHE A 389 4.06 -10.19 11.54
N SER A 390 3.91 -11.52 11.55
CA SER A 390 2.89 -12.16 12.39
C SER A 390 3.22 -12.07 13.87
N MET A 391 4.51 -12.12 14.24
CA MET A 391 4.98 -12.04 15.62
C MET A 391 4.90 -10.62 16.19
N THR A 392 5.06 -9.58 15.39
CA THR A 392 4.86 -8.18 15.84
C THR A 392 3.40 -7.88 16.17
N SER A 393 2.46 -8.51 15.47
CA SER A 393 1.04 -8.27 15.67
C SER A 393 0.41 -9.23 16.70
N PHE A 394 0.91 -10.47 16.80
CA PHE A 394 0.27 -11.51 17.60
C PHE A 394 1.25 -12.39 18.37
N LYS A 395 0.85 -12.79 19.59
CA LYS A 395 1.56 -13.81 20.34
C LYS A 395 1.30 -15.19 19.73
N ILE A 396 2.31 -15.75 19.06
CA ILE A 396 2.23 -17.05 18.39
C ILE A 396 2.33 -18.18 19.44
N PRO A 397 1.57 -19.27 19.30
CA PRO A 397 1.66 -20.43 20.19
C PRO A 397 3.08 -21.01 20.25
N ILE A 398 3.58 -21.31 21.45
CA ILE A 398 4.94 -21.84 21.69
C ILE A 398 5.24 -23.09 20.86
N SER A 399 4.22 -23.95 20.66
CA SER A 399 4.37 -25.16 19.83
C SER A 399 4.72 -24.85 18.37
N LEU A 400 4.22 -23.73 17.81
CA LEU A 400 4.57 -23.29 16.46
C LEU A 400 5.95 -22.62 16.42
N CYS A 401 6.33 -21.88 17.47
CA CYS A 401 7.68 -21.34 17.60
C CYS A 401 8.72 -22.48 17.61
N LYS A 402 8.46 -23.57 18.38
CA LYS A 402 9.32 -24.77 18.37
C LYS A 402 9.40 -25.43 16.99
N ARG A 403 8.28 -25.49 16.24
CA ARG A 403 8.28 -26.02 14.86
C ARG A 403 9.12 -25.14 13.92
N ILE A 404 8.99 -23.83 14.01
CA ILE A 404 9.79 -22.88 13.23
C ILE A 404 11.27 -23.09 13.56
N GLN A 405 11.63 -23.08 14.84
CA GLN A 405 13.00 -23.30 15.29
C GLN A 405 13.57 -24.61 14.76
N SER A 406 12.80 -25.73 14.84
CA SER A 406 13.21 -27.02 14.28
C SER A 406 13.49 -26.96 12.77
N ILE A 407 12.68 -26.23 12.00
CA ILE A 407 12.89 -26.05 10.56
C ILE A 407 14.19 -25.25 10.29
N LEU A 408 14.41 -24.15 11.03
CA LEU A 408 15.60 -23.32 10.89
C LEU A 408 16.87 -24.09 11.29
N THR A 409 16.83 -24.86 12.37
CA THR A 409 17.93 -25.72 12.83
C THR A 409 18.28 -26.76 11.78
N ARG A 410 17.29 -27.47 11.24
CA ARG A 410 17.51 -28.47 10.18
C ARG A 410 18.08 -27.81 8.90
N PHE A 411 17.56 -26.69 8.47
CA PHE A 411 18.09 -25.94 7.34
C PHE A 411 19.58 -25.60 7.50
N TRP A 412 20.00 -25.25 8.70
CA TRP A 412 21.39 -24.92 8.99
C TRP A 412 22.30 -26.13 9.02
N TRP A 413 21.90 -27.17 9.76
CA TRP A 413 22.76 -28.29 10.06
C TRP A 413 22.69 -29.46 9.04
N ASP A 414 21.53 -29.72 8.46
CA ASP A 414 21.39 -30.85 7.54
C ASP A 414 22.13 -30.61 6.22
N SER A 415 22.93 -31.58 5.80
CA SER A 415 23.67 -31.53 4.53
C SER A 415 22.82 -32.08 3.37
N SER A 416 21.84 -32.94 3.65
CA SER A 416 20.85 -33.46 2.70
C SER A 416 19.53 -33.75 3.42
N PRO A 417 18.41 -33.95 2.71
CA PRO A 417 17.12 -34.27 3.31
C PRO A 417 17.13 -35.54 4.18
N ASP A 418 18.01 -36.47 3.86
CA ASP A 418 18.08 -37.80 4.49
C ASP A 418 19.18 -37.90 5.58
N VAL A 419 20.00 -36.85 5.73
CA VAL A 419 21.09 -36.84 6.71
C VAL A 419 20.83 -35.76 7.76
N HIS A 420 20.35 -36.20 8.92
CA HIS A 420 20.11 -35.33 10.07
C HIS A 420 21.35 -35.28 10.95
N LYS A 421 21.97 -34.08 11.03
CA LYS A 421 23.02 -33.82 12.01
C LYS A 421 22.40 -33.38 13.32
N ILE A 422 22.95 -33.89 14.44
CA ILE A 422 22.54 -33.49 15.77
C ILE A 422 23.00 -32.06 16.01
N ALA A 423 22.07 -31.16 16.32
CA ALA A 423 22.41 -29.81 16.81
C ALA A 423 22.82 -29.92 18.29
N TRP A 424 23.99 -29.41 18.60
CA TRP A 424 24.49 -29.28 19.96
C TRP A 424 23.75 -28.20 20.73
#